data_a8f855df7dfea34d78c274bb9ec92862
#
_entry.id   a8f855df7dfea34d78c274bb9ec92862
#
_cell.length_a   1.000
_cell.length_b   1.000
_cell.length_c   1.000
_cell.angle_alpha   90.00
_cell.angle_beta   90.00
_cell.angle_gamma   90.00
#
_symmetry.space_group_name_H-M   'P 1'
#
loop_
_entity.id
_entity.type
_entity.pdbx_description
1 polymer ?
#
loop_
_entity_poly.entity_id
_entity_poly.type
_entity_poly.pdbx_seq_one_letter_code
_entity_poly.pdbx_strand_id
1 'polypeptide(L)'
;MKSKILIRLFPLLLFIVQPSFGQISRMDFPLALGNIWQYSEFPGHVSQSEAVRDTLMPNGKLYTFIEGSLTGGYFREDSAKVYFYSSIDNTEKLKYDFNLTVGDTLSVQIFGEDSVITTVSAKGTKNIFGQEKDYMIFHRESVSSTADGEYTIVDGLGLTQYSGEALFYGLTGAIINGITYGTIVSVERETEIMPTEFGITQNYPNPFNPTTKIKYSLGNRSYVQLEIYNLLGEKVETLVSEYHNRGNYQIEFNAQDLPSGIYLYSIKADNFRKTNKMILLR
;
A
#
# COMPACT_ATOMS: atom_id res chain seq x y z
N MET A 1 -17.28 -39.58 -81.53
CA MET A 1 -17.56 -38.30 -80.76
C MET A 1 -17.27 -38.58 -79.31
N LYS A 2 -16.13 -38.08 -78.77
CA LYS A 2 -15.76 -38.21 -77.34
C LYS A 2 -16.00 -36.87 -76.66
N SER A 3 -17.00 -36.83 -75.81
CA SER A 3 -17.32 -35.64 -74.96
C SER A 3 -16.27 -35.51 -73.88
N LYS A 4 -15.56 -34.37 -73.88
CA LYS A 4 -14.66 -34.00 -72.79
C LYS A 4 -15.44 -33.24 -71.74
N ILE A 5 -15.61 -33.85 -70.53
CA ILE A 5 -16.16 -33.18 -69.35
C ILE A 5 -15.04 -32.33 -68.72
N LEU A 6 -15.21 -31.02 -68.76
CA LEU A 6 -14.30 -30.06 -68.16
C LEU A 6 -14.72 -29.85 -66.70
N ILE A 7 -14.01 -30.48 -65.77
CA ILE A 7 -14.20 -30.27 -64.32
C ILE A 7 -13.50 -28.94 -63.98
N ARG A 8 -14.27 -27.89 -63.71
CA ARG A 8 -13.75 -26.66 -63.13
C ARG A 8 -13.57 -26.87 -61.61
N LEU A 9 -12.33 -26.98 -61.20
CA LEU A 9 -11.95 -26.86 -59.76
C LEU A 9 -12.11 -25.39 -59.35
N PHE A 10 -13.09 -25.13 -58.51
CA PHE A 10 -13.15 -23.88 -57.72
C PHE A 10 -12.12 -23.96 -56.61
N PRO A 11 -11.22 -22.97 -56.43
CA PRO A 11 -10.38 -22.93 -55.27
C PRO A 11 -11.25 -22.63 -54.04
N LEU A 12 -11.27 -23.56 -53.10
CA LEU A 12 -11.84 -23.36 -51.76
C LEU A 12 -10.97 -22.32 -51.07
N LEU A 13 -11.43 -21.07 -51.05
CA LEU A 13 -10.80 -20.01 -50.24
C LEU A 13 -11.06 -20.36 -48.78
N LEU A 14 -10.06 -20.96 -48.13
CA LEU A 14 -10.03 -21.16 -46.69
C LEU A 14 -9.85 -19.78 -46.07
N PHE A 15 -10.98 -19.15 -45.63
CA PHE A 15 -10.90 -18.00 -44.74
C PHE A 15 -10.34 -18.50 -43.41
N ILE A 16 -9.04 -18.35 -43.22
CA ILE A 16 -8.45 -18.40 -41.91
C ILE A 16 -8.95 -17.13 -41.20
N VAL A 17 -10.02 -17.27 -40.43
CA VAL A 17 -10.40 -16.25 -39.43
C VAL A 17 -9.27 -16.26 -38.42
N GLN A 18 -8.30 -15.38 -38.59
CA GLN A 18 -7.39 -15.05 -37.53
C GLN A 18 -8.27 -14.47 -36.40
N PRO A 19 -8.18 -14.98 -35.17
CA PRO A 19 -8.80 -14.29 -34.07
C PRO A 19 -8.18 -12.89 -34.07
N SER A 20 -9.00 -11.87 -34.35
CA SER A 20 -8.62 -10.50 -34.06
C SER A 20 -8.41 -10.44 -32.55
N PHE A 21 -7.17 -10.52 -32.10
CA PHE A 21 -6.82 -10.00 -30.81
C PHE A 21 -7.25 -8.53 -30.87
N GLY A 22 -8.39 -8.24 -30.24
CA GLY A 22 -8.85 -6.87 -30.08
C GLY A 22 -7.67 -6.07 -29.56
N GLN A 23 -7.39 -4.92 -30.17
CA GLN A 23 -6.45 -3.99 -29.57
C GLN A 23 -6.97 -3.76 -28.15
N ILE A 24 -6.17 -4.19 -27.14
CA ILE A 24 -6.48 -3.90 -25.74
C ILE A 24 -6.59 -2.39 -25.66
N SER A 25 -7.77 -1.91 -25.28
CA SER A 25 -8.01 -0.49 -25.06
C SER A 25 -6.97 0.01 -24.05
N ARG A 26 -6.59 1.27 -24.18
CA ARG A 26 -5.64 1.89 -23.23
C ARG A 26 -6.13 1.62 -21.81
N MET A 27 -5.33 0.91 -21.01
CA MET A 27 -5.63 0.71 -19.59
C MET A 27 -5.45 2.01 -18.82
N ASP A 28 -6.44 2.35 -18.00
CA ASP A 28 -6.43 3.52 -17.13
C ASP A 28 -6.26 3.11 -15.66
N PHE A 29 -5.44 3.87 -14.93
CA PHE A 29 -5.27 3.71 -13.48
C PHE A 29 -6.09 4.77 -12.75
N PRO A 30 -7.06 4.41 -11.88
CA PRO A 30 -8.10 5.33 -11.41
C PRO A 30 -7.60 6.21 -10.25
N LEU A 31 -6.94 7.33 -10.55
CA LEU A 31 -6.38 8.27 -9.57
C LEU A 31 -7.32 9.43 -9.17
N ALA A 32 -8.59 9.46 -9.62
CA ALA A 32 -9.50 10.54 -9.27
C ALA A 32 -9.76 10.60 -7.76
N LEU A 33 -9.82 11.82 -7.22
CA LEU A 33 -10.07 12.04 -5.79
C LEU A 33 -11.42 11.45 -5.36
N GLY A 34 -11.44 10.85 -4.17
CA GLY A 34 -12.60 10.15 -3.61
C GLY A 34 -12.76 8.72 -4.12
N ASN A 35 -11.89 8.20 -4.99
CA ASN A 35 -11.86 6.79 -5.30
C ASN A 35 -11.41 5.98 -4.08
N ILE A 36 -12.11 4.87 -3.82
CA ILE A 36 -11.93 4.01 -2.65
C ILE A 36 -11.71 2.58 -3.12
N TRP A 37 -10.79 1.87 -2.48
CA TRP A 37 -10.54 0.44 -2.67
C TRP A 37 -10.57 -0.27 -1.33
N GLN A 38 -11.24 -1.42 -1.26
CA GLN A 38 -11.22 -2.31 -0.09
C GLN A 38 -10.64 -3.66 -0.47
N TYR A 39 -9.72 -4.13 0.35
CA TYR A 39 -9.01 -5.38 0.16
C TYR A 39 -9.27 -6.31 1.35
N SER A 40 -9.46 -7.59 1.07
CA SER A 40 -9.36 -8.64 2.08
C SER A 40 -7.93 -9.15 2.14
N GLU A 41 -7.35 -9.13 3.31
CA GLU A 41 -6.05 -9.73 3.65
C GLU A 41 -6.27 -11.05 4.38
N PHE A 42 -5.37 -12.02 4.18
CA PHE A 42 -5.39 -13.24 4.99
C PHE A 42 -4.78 -12.97 6.39
N PRO A 43 -5.43 -13.36 7.51
CA PRO A 43 -6.65 -14.14 7.69
C PRO A 43 -7.93 -13.31 8.01
N GLY A 44 -8.47 -12.58 7.05
CA GLY A 44 -9.79 -11.97 7.18
C GLY A 44 -9.82 -10.51 7.65
N HIS A 45 -8.69 -9.83 7.64
CA HIS A 45 -8.62 -8.39 7.84
C HIS A 45 -9.07 -7.64 6.56
N VAL A 46 -9.84 -6.57 6.72
CA VAL A 46 -10.23 -5.68 5.61
C VAL A 46 -9.46 -4.39 5.74
N SER A 47 -8.68 -4.04 4.72
CA SER A 47 -8.00 -2.75 4.61
C SER A 47 -8.68 -1.87 3.57
N GLN A 48 -8.55 -0.56 3.74
CA GLN A 48 -9.08 0.42 2.81
C GLN A 48 -7.99 1.38 2.35
N SER A 49 -8.03 1.74 1.07
CA SER A 49 -7.23 2.82 0.50
C SER A 49 -8.14 3.84 -0.17
N GLU A 50 -7.75 5.12 -0.17
CA GLU A 50 -8.54 6.21 -0.75
C GLU A 50 -7.64 7.26 -1.40
N ALA A 51 -8.04 7.76 -2.56
CA ALA A 51 -7.42 8.91 -3.21
C ALA A 51 -7.91 10.20 -2.55
N VAL A 52 -7.07 10.82 -1.70
CA VAL A 52 -7.52 11.88 -0.78
C VAL A 52 -7.13 13.31 -1.19
N ARG A 53 -6.04 13.49 -1.93
CA ARG A 53 -5.59 14.83 -2.36
C ARG A 53 -4.58 14.79 -3.48
N ASP A 54 -4.53 15.87 -4.25
CA ASP A 54 -3.45 16.13 -5.19
C ASP A 54 -2.35 16.94 -4.54
N THR A 55 -1.11 16.64 -4.89
CA THR A 55 0.08 17.26 -4.30
C THR A 55 1.10 17.56 -5.38
N LEU A 56 1.54 18.83 -5.45
CA LEU A 56 2.66 19.24 -6.32
C LEU A 56 3.97 18.82 -5.65
N MET A 57 4.73 17.93 -6.30
CA MET A 57 6.00 17.44 -5.77
C MET A 57 7.19 18.33 -6.18
N PRO A 58 8.36 18.24 -5.50
CA PRO A 58 9.55 19.03 -5.80
C PRO A 58 10.04 18.92 -7.25
N ASN A 59 9.70 17.86 -7.97
CA ASN A 59 9.99 17.70 -9.40
C ASN A 59 9.05 18.48 -10.33
N GLY A 60 8.16 19.32 -9.77
CA GLY A 60 7.21 20.15 -10.51
C GLY A 60 6.02 19.42 -11.11
N LYS A 61 5.81 18.14 -10.76
CA LYS A 61 4.68 17.33 -11.25
C LYS A 61 3.61 17.13 -10.18
N LEU A 62 2.35 17.03 -10.62
CA LEU A 62 1.20 16.78 -9.76
C LEU A 62 1.02 15.27 -9.57
N TYR A 63 0.81 14.86 -8.32
CA TYR A 63 0.54 13.47 -7.92
C TYR A 63 -0.69 13.40 -7.05
N THR A 64 -1.47 12.36 -7.22
CA THR A 64 -2.55 12.01 -6.29
C THR A 64 -1.99 11.19 -5.12
N PHE A 65 -2.25 11.63 -3.91
CA PHE A 65 -1.93 10.88 -2.70
C PHE A 65 -3.04 9.88 -2.42
N ILE A 66 -2.68 8.60 -2.42
CA ILE A 66 -3.52 7.51 -1.96
C ILE A 66 -3.15 7.22 -0.50
N GLU A 67 -4.12 7.35 0.40
CA GLU A 67 -3.99 6.98 1.80
C GLU A 67 -4.42 5.53 1.99
N GLY A 68 -3.64 4.73 2.71
CA GLY A 68 -3.94 3.33 2.99
C GLY A 68 -2.69 2.50 3.27
N SER A 69 -2.88 1.34 3.90
CA SER A 69 -1.79 0.46 4.31
C SER A 69 -1.15 -0.32 3.16
N LEU A 70 -1.95 -0.75 2.18
CA LEU A 70 -1.49 -1.63 1.10
C LEU A 70 -1.01 -0.87 -0.14
N THR A 71 -1.68 0.23 -0.46
CA THR A 71 -1.44 0.97 -1.72
C THR A 71 -1.14 2.45 -1.50
N GLY A 72 -0.79 2.82 -0.27
CA GLY A 72 -0.51 4.21 0.10
C GLY A 72 0.70 4.81 -0.62
N GLY A 73 0.61 6.11 -0.96
CA GLY A 73 1.69 6.83 -1.58
C GLY A 73 1.24 7.87 -2.61
N TYR A 74 2.20 8.46 -3.29
CA TYR A 74 1.98 9.50 -4.31
C TYR A 74 2.08 8.87 -5.70
N PHE A 75 0.99 8.91 -6.44
CA PHE A 75 0.91 8.30 -7.76
C PHE A 75 0.52 9.33 -8.82
N ARG A 76 1.01 9.14 -10.04
CA ARG A 76 0.68 9.92 -11.21
C ARG A 76 0.57 9.00 -12.42
N GLU A 77 -0.44 9.22 -13.24
CA GLU A 77 -0.55 8.55 -14.54
C GLU A 77 -0.14 9.50 -15.67
N ASP A 78 0.55 8.96 -16.65
CA ASP A 78 0.92 9.66 -17.88
C ASP A 78 1.06 8.65 -19.04
N SER A 79 0.19 8.76 -20.03
CA SER A 79 0.27 8.00 -21.29
C SER A 79 0.36 6.47 -21.08
N ALA A 80 -0.54 5.90 -20.27
CA ALA A 80 -0.60 4.49 -19.91
C ALA A 80 0.59 4.01 -19.04
N LYS A 81 1.25 4.94 -18.36
CA LYS A 81 2.29 4.68 -17.37
C LYS A 81 1.89 5.24 -16.02
N VAL A 82 2.09 4.46 -14.98
CA VAL A 82 1.88 4.90 -13.60
C VAL A 82 3.23 5.09 -12.93
N TYR A 83 3.42 6.24 -12.35
CA TYR A 83 4.62 6.62 -11.63
C TYR A 83 4.32 6.73 -10.14
N PHE A 84 5.30 6.34 -9.34
CA PHE A 84 5.31 6.49 -7.89
C PHE A 84 6.41 7.51 -7.52
N TYR A 85 6.08 8.44 -6.63
CA TYR A 85 7.08 9.37 -6.10
C TYR A 85 7.58 8.87 -4.74
N SER A 86 8.89 8.64 -4.65
CA SER A 86 9.55 8.25 -3.41
C SER A 86 9.99 9.51 -2.64
N SER A 87 9.41 9.73 -1.47
CA SER A 87 9.79 10.83 -0.58
C SER A 87 11.12 10.59 0.16
N ILE A 88 11.67 9.38 0.08
CA ILE A 88 12.94 9.00 0.72
C ILE A 88 14.12 9.60 -0.06
N ASP A 89 14.09 9.43 -1.39
CA ASP A 89 15.16 9.88 -2.29
C ASP A 89 14.73 11.02 -3.22
N ASN A 90 13.51 11.54 -3.06
CA ASN A 90 12.88 12.58 -3.87
C ASN A 90 12.89 12.28 -5.38
N THR A 91 12.71 10.99 -5.75
CA THR A 91 12.70 10.55 -7.14
C THR A 91 11.36 10.01 -7.59
N GLU A 92 11.06 10.19 -8.88
CA GLU A 92 9.97 9.52 -9.56
C GLU A 92 10.44 8.16 -10.07
N LYS A 93 9.66 7.11 -9.81
CA LYS A 93 9.93 5.73 -10.25
C LYS A 93 8.77 5.23 -11.07
N LEU A 94 9.05 4.57 -12.18
CA LEU A 94 8.03 3.89 -12.98
C LEU A 94 7.47 2.71 -12.16
N LYS A 95 6.16 2.70 -11.95
CA LYS A 95 5.47 1.65 -11.18
C LYS A 95 4.80 0.62 -12.08
N TYR A 96 4.10 1.08 -13.13
CA TYR A 96 3.45 0.24 -14.14
C TYR A 96 3.60 0.87 -15.51
N ASP A 97 3.72 0.05 -16.56
CA ASP A 97 3.67 0.46 -17.97
C ASP A 97 2.73 -0.48 -18.72
N PHE A 98 1.55 0.01 -19.07
CA PHE A 98 0.51 -0.78 -19.73
C PHE A 98 0.74 -0.99 -21.24
N ASN A 99 1.77 -0.34 -21.81
CA ASN A 99 2.19 -0.58 -23.18
C ASN A 99 3.02 -1.86 -23.33
N LEU A 100 3.56 -2.41 -22.23
CA LEU A 100 4.36 -3.64 -22.25
C LEU A 100 3.54 -4.86 -22.67
N THR A 101 4.23 -5.85 -23.21
CA THR A 101 3.67 -7.15 -23.57
C THR A 101 4.21 -8.26 -22.68
N VAL A 102 3.57 -9.43 -22.72
CA VAL A 102 3.99 -10.58 -21.91
C VAL A 102 5.45 -10.94 -22.24
N GLY A 103 6.27 -11.06 -21.19
CA GLY A 103 7.71 -11.32 -21.27
C GLY A 103 8.59 -10.05 -21.17
N ASP A 104 8.02 -8.86 -21.35
CA ASP A 104 8.78 -7.62 -21.22
C ASP A 104 9.15 -7.35 -19.76
N THR A 105 10.32 -6.72 -19.57
CA THR A 105 10.80 -6.28 -18.25
C THR A 105 10.36 -4.84 -17.99
N LEU A 106 9.63 -4.64 -16.89
CA LEU A 106 9.24 -3.32 -16.41
C LEU A 106 10.40 -2.61 -15.71
N SER A 107 11.07 -3.30 -14.78
CA SER A 107 12.15 -2.72 -13.98
C SER A 107 13.12 -3.76 -13.46
N VAL A 108 14.36 -3.31 -13.26
CA VAL A 108 15.39 -4.03 -12.51
C VAL A 108 15.87 -3.10 -11.40
N GLN A 109 15.75 -3.53 -10.15
CA GLN A 109 16.22 -2.80 -8.98
C GLN A 109 17.34 -3.59 -8.32
N ILE A 110 18.46 -2.93 -8.05
CA ILE A 110 19.65 -3.56 -7.43
C ILE A 110 19.76 -3.05 -6.00
N PHE A 111 19.88 -3.98 -5.05
CA PHE A 111 20.03 -3.73 -3.61
C PHE A 111 21.30 -4.45 -3.09
N GLY A 112 22.46 -3.82 -3.22
CA GLY A 112 23.73 -4.47 -2.88
C GLY A 112 24.03 -5.63 -3.83
N GLU A 113 24.07 -6.86 -3.30
CA GLU A 113 24.27 -8.11 -4.09
C GLU A 113 22.94 -8.70 -4.60
N ASP A 114 21.79 -8.19 -4.14
CA ASP A 114 20.47 -8.63 -4.55
C ASP A 114 19.95 -7.82 -5.72
N SER A 115 19.12 -8.45 -6.55
CA SER A 115 18.38 -7.79 -7.62
C SER A 115 16.93 -8.24 -7.63
N VAL A 116 16.04 -7.29 -7.85
CA VAL A 116 14.61 -7.52 -8.01
C VAL A 116 14.21 -7.17 -9.43
N ILE A 117 13.72 -8.17 -10.15
CA ILE A 117 13.26 -8.03 -11.54
C ILE A 117 11.74 -8.05 -11.54
N THR A 118 11.14 -7.11 -12.26
CA THR A 118 9.69 -7.09 -12.48
C THR A 118 9.40 -7.27 -13.96
N THR A 119 8.64 -8.29 -14.31
CA THR A 119 8.27 -8.63 -15.68
C THR A 119 6.76 -8.71 -15.84
N VAL A 120 6.26 -8.60 -17.08
CA VAL A 120 4.85 -8.88 -17.39
C VAL A 120 4.68 -10.38 -17.58
N SER A 121 3.94 -11.04 -16.68
CA SER A 121 3.69 -12.49 -16.72
C SER A 121 2.43 -12.86 -17.49
N ALA A 122 1.41 -11.99 -17.49
CA ALA A 122 0.17 -12.21 -18.23
C ALA A 122 -0.53 -10.90 -18.60
N LYS A 123 -1.33 -10.94 -19.67
CA LYS A 123 -2.21 -9.87 -20.14
C LYS A 123 -3.42 -10.46 -20.84
N GLY A 124 -4.61 -9.88 -20.64
CA GLY A 124 -5.83 -10.39 -21.25
C GLY A 124 -7.06 -9.71 -20.70
N THR A 125 -8.22 -10.38 -20.82
CA THR A 125 -9.50 -9.98 -20.25
C THR A 125 -9.95 -10.96 -19.18
N LYS A 126 -10.65 -10.47 -18.17
CA LYS A 126 -11.26 -11.29 -17.12
C LYS A 126 -12.56 -10.67 -16.62
N ASN A 127 -13.49 -11.52 -16.15
CA ASN A 127 -14.67 -11.02 -15.47
C ASN A 127 -14.30 -10.65 -14.03
N ILE A 128 -14.57 -9.39 -13.66
CA ILE A 128 -14.44 -8.91 -12.29
C ILE A 128 -15.68 -8.09 -11.94
N PHE A 129 -16.34 -8.44 -10.86
CA PHE A 129 -17.60 -7.82 -10.43
C PHE A 129 -18.70 -7.82 -11.51
N GLY A 130 -18.75 -8.88 -12.33
CA GLY A 130 -19.74 -9.02 -13.41
C GLY A 130 -19.41 -8.25 -14.70
N GLN A 131 -18.25 -7.63 -14.81
CA GLN A 131 -17.81 -6.88 -15.99
C GLN A 131 -16.56 -7.51 -16.58
N GLU A 132 -16.50 -7.65 -17.92
CA GLU A 132 -15.28 -7.98 -18.65
C GLU A 132 -14.36 -6.78 -18.65
N LYS A 133 -13.14 -6.94 -18.12
CA LYS A 133 -12.14 -5.90 -18.03
C LYS A 133 -10.76 -6.41 -18.43
N ASP A 134 -10.00 -5.54 -19.06
CA ASP A 134 -8.60 -5.83 -19.39
C ASP A 134 -7.77 -5.90 -18.11
N TYR A 135 -6.81 -6.81 -18.06
CA TYR A 135 -5.89 -6.95 -16.95
C TYR A 135 -4.46 -7.17 -17.41
N MET A 136 -3.53 -6.85 -16.53
CA MET A 136 -2.11 -7.15 -16.66
C MET A 136 -1.57 -7.67 -15.33
N ILE A 137 -0.75 -8.72 -15.39
CA ILE A 137 -0.04 -9.26 -14.22
C ILE A 137 1.43 -8.94 -14.35
N PHE A 138 1.97 -8.33 -13.29
CA PHE A 138 3.39 -8.08 -13.11
C PHE A 138 3.94 -9.09 -12.10
N HIS A 139 4.87 -9.91 -12.54
CA HIS A 139 5.60 -10.83 -11.68
C HIS A 139 6.88 -10.15 -11.20
N ARG A 140 7.09 -10.18 -9.89
CA ARG A 140 8.28 -9.67 -9.23
C ARG A 140 9.06 -10.83 -8.67
N GLU A 141 10.33 -10.96 -9.08
CA GLU A 141 11.25 -12.00 -8.65
C GLU A 141 12.48 -11.36 -8.00
N SER A 142 12.91 -11.89 -6.87
CA SER A 142 14.13 -11.51 -6.16
C SER A 142 15.12 -12.66 -6.19
N VAL A 143 16.39 -12.36 -6.43
CA VAL A 143 17.46 -13.39 -6.52
C VAL A 143 17.82 -13.96 -5.15
N SER A 144 17.65 -13.20 -4.06
CA SER A 144 18.12 -13.60 -2.72
C SER A 144 17.10 -13.44 -1.60
N SER A 145 15.90 -12.93 -1.85
CA SER A 145 14.92 -12.67 -0.81
C SER A 145 13.54 -13.27 -1.11
N THR A 146 12.71 -13.41 -0.07
CA THR A 146 11.30 -13.83 -0.14
C THR A 146 10.37 -12.73 -0.69
N ALA A 147 10.90 -11.83 -1.54
CA ALA A 147 10.14 -10.70 -2.08
C ALA A 147 9.40 -11.04 -3.38
N ASP A 148 9.29 -12.32 -3.72
CA ASP A 148 8.59 -12.80 -4.89
C ASP A 148 7.09 -12.59 -4.76
N GLY A 149 6.47 -12.18 -5.86
CA GLY A 149 5.02 -11.98 -5.87
C GLY A 149 4.47 -11.47 -7.19
N GLU A 150 3.17 -11.55 -7.31
CA GLU A 150 2.43 -11.10 -8.47
C GLU A 150 1.45 -9.98 -8.11
N TYR A 151 1.39 -8.97 -8.97
CA TYR A 151 0.45 -7.85 -8.89
C TYR A 151 -0.49 -7.92 -10.08
N THR A 152 -1.79 -8.06 -9.84
CA THR A 152 -2.81 -7.96 -10.89
C THR A 152 -3.39 -6.55 -10.92
N ILE A 153 -3.20 -5.87 -12.03
CA ILE A 153 -3.79 -4.56 -12.31
C ILE A 153 -4.93 -4.76 -13.31
N VAL A 154 -6.06 -4.15 -13.02
CA VAL A 154 -7.27 -4.22 -13.87
C VAL A 154 -7.65 -2.82 -14.33
N ASP A 155 -8.00 -2.71 -15.61
CA ASP A 155 -8.41 -1.47 -16.24
C ASP A 155 -9.56 -0.77 -15.49
N GLY A 156 -9.34 0.51 -15.16
CA GLY A 156 -10.28 1.35 -14.44
C GLY A 156 -10.53 0.93 -12.98
N LEU A 157 -9.86 -0.12 -12.47
CA LEU A 157 -9.93 -0.54 -11.06
C LEU A 157 -8.59 -0.42 -10.34
N GLY A 158 -7.47 -0.38 -11.06
CA GLY A 158 -6.13 -0.35 -10.48
C GLY A 158 -5.68 -1.71 -9.95
N LEU A 159 -4.97 -1.73 -8.81
CA LEU A 159 -4.49 -2.97 -8.19
C LEU A 159 -5.67 -3.76 -7.63
N THR A 160 -5.86 -5.00 -8.10
CA THR A 160 -6.96 -5.86 -7.68
C THR A 160 -6.51 -7.09 -6.90
N GLN A 161 -5.25 -7.48 -7.01
CA GLN A 161 -4.71 -8.63 -6.30
C GLN A 161 -3.20 -8.51 -6.13
N TYR A 162 -2.71 -8.96 -4.99
CA TYR A 162 -1.32 -9.29 -4.76
C TYR A 162 -1.23 -10.71 -4.20
N SER A 163 -0.26 -11.48 -4.70
CA SER A 163 0.04 -12.82 -4.24
C SER A 163 1.55 -12.96 -4.09
N GLY A 164 2.04 -13.11 -2.87
CA GLY A 164 3.43 -13.35 -2.54
C GLY A 164 3.55 -14.47 -1.49
N GLU A 165 4.76 -14.84 -1.10
CA GLU A 165 4.99 -15.96 -0.17
C GLU A 165 4.36 -15.75 1.21
N ALA A 166 4.41 -14.53 1.74
CA ALA A 166 3.95 -14.23 3.10
C ALA A 166 2.66 -13.41 3.15
N LEU A 167 2.21 -12.85 2.03
CA LEU A 167 1.11 -11.91 1.98
C LEU A 167 0.26 -12.16 0.73
N PHE A 168 -1.04 -12.28 0.95
CA PHE A 168 -2.04 -12.32 -0.11
C PHE A 168 -3.13 -11.31 0.21
N TYR A 169 -3.51 -10.49 -0.76
CA TYR A 169 -4.73 -9.69 -0.67
C TYR A 169 -5.44 -9.60 -2.01
N GLY A 170 -6.76 -9.45 -1.95
CA GLY A 170 -7.63 -9.31 -3.11
C GLY A 170 -8.66 -8.23 -2.91
N LEU A 171 -8.97 -7.50 -3.98
CA LEU A 171 -10.00 -6.46 -3.99
C LEU A 171 -11.38 -7.09 -3.76
N THR A 172 -12.06 -6.70 -2.69
CA THR A 172 -13.43 -7.11 -2.37
C THR A 172 -14.47 -6.13 -2.86
N GLY A 173 -14.09 -4.84 -2.97
CA GLY A 173 -14.93 -3.80 -3.52
C GLY A 173 -14.16 -2.51 -3.78
N ALA A 174 -14.73 -1.65 -4.63
CA ALA A 174 -14.20 -0.32 -4.91
C ALA A 174 -15.34 0.66 -5.18
N ILE A 175 -15.10 1.94 -4.92
CA ILE A 175 -15.89 3.06 -5.42
C ILE A 175 -14.99 3.84 -6.35
N ILE A 176 -15.26 3.79 -7.65
CA ILE A 176 -14.45 4.45 -8.67
C ILE A 176 -15.34 5.44 -9.43
N ASN A 177 -14.99 6.72 -9.38
CA ASN A 177 -15.77 7.81 -9.98
C ASN A 177 -17.25 7.75 -9.55
N GLY A 178 -17.53 7.42 -8.29
CA GLY A 178 -18.86 7.29 -7.72
C GLY A 178 -19.59 5.99 -8.06
N ILE A 179 -19.02 5.09 -8.85
CA ILE A 179 -19.59 3.78 -9.18
C ILE A 179 -19.04 2.72 -8.22
N THR A 180 -19.95 1.96 -7.60
CA THR A 180 -19.58 0.87 -6.68
C THR A 180 -19.37 -0.43 -7.43
N TYR A 181 -18.24 -1.08 -7.20
CA TYR A 181 -17.87 -2.40 -7.69
C TYR A 181 -17.71 -3.35 -6.50
N GLY A 182 -18.25 -4.56 -6.60
CA GLY A 182 -18.15 -5.56 -5.54
C GLY A 182 -18.88 -5.18 -4.26
N THR A 183 -18.34 -5.60 -3.11
CA THR A 183 -18.94 -5.36 -1.80
C THR A 183 -18.05 -4.38 -1.02
N ILE A 184 -18.63 -3.23 -0.68
CA ILE A 184 -18.04 -2.28 0.24
C ILE A 184 -18.66 -2.52 1.61
N VAL A 185 -17.85 -2.94 2.56
CA VAL A 185 -18.26 -3.00 3.97
C VAL A 185 -17.95 -1.64 4.62
N SER A 186 -18.83 -1.19 5.51
CA SER A 186 -18.49 -0.06 6.38
C SER A 186 -17.32 -0.49 7.25
N VAL A 187 -16.11 -0.16 6.81
CA VAL A 187 -14.99 -0.12 7.73
C VAL A 187 -15.35 1.05 8.65
N GLU A 188 -15.73 0.76 9.91
CA GLU A 188 -15.61 1.79 10.92
C GLU A 188 -14.15 2.21 10.82
N ARG A 189 -13.92 3.32 10.10
CA ARG A 189 -12.67 4.03 10.30
C ARG A 189 -12.73 4.37 11.80
N GLU A 190 -11.95 3.70 12.64
CA GLU A 190 -11.21 4.52 13.56
C GLU A 190 -10.58 5.56 12.63
N THR A 191 -11.24 6.69 12.50
CA THR A 191 -10.62 7.87 11.93
C THR A 191 -9.45 8.11 12.85
N GLU A 192 -8.32 7.47 12.57
CA GLU A 192 -7.06 8.02 13.01
C GLU A 192 -7.02 9.37 12.31
N ILE A 193 -7.66 10.32 12.97
CA ILE A 193 -7.43 11.73 12.67
C ILE A 193 -5.92 11.83 12.79
N MET A 194 -5.24 11.85 11.63
CA MET A 194 -3.79 11.97 11.61
C MET A 194 -3.48 13.20 12.46
N PRO A 195 -2.85 13.01 13.62
CA PRO A 195 -2.70 14.08 14.58
C PRO A 195 -2.01 15.26 13.89
N THR A 196 -2.60 16.44 14.01
CA THR A 196 -1.99 17.70 13.54
C THR A 196 -1.03 18.26 14.56
N GLU A 197 -1.11 17.74 15.81
CA GLU A 197 -0.33 18.22 16.94
C GLU A 197 0.36 17.05 17.64
N PHE A 198 1.44 17.39 18.34
CA PHE A 198 2.11 16.45 19.24
C PHE A 198 1.29 16.27 20.51
N GLY A 199 1.16 15.05 20.98
CA GLY A 199 0.45 14.74 22.19
C GLY A 199 0.98 13.52 22.91
N ILE A 200 0.74 13.42 24.21
CA ILE A 200 0.91 12.21 25.01
C ILE A 200 -0.22 12.15 26.03
N THR A 201 -0.87 11.01 26.13
CA THR A 201 -2.00 10.81 27.04
C THR A 201 -1.55 10.17 28.34
N GLN A 202 -2.45 10.14 29.34
CA GLN A 202 -2.24 9.37 30.55
C GLN A 202 -2.11 7.88 30.17
N ASN A 203 -1.12 7.21 30.80
CA ASN A 203 -0.96 5.75 30.64
C ASN A 203 -2.20 5.01 31.17
N TYR A 204 -2.53 3.89 30.53
CA TYR A 204 -3.65 3.05 30.96
C TYR A 204 -3.28 1.56 30.94
N PRO A 205 -3.59 0.84 32.03
CA PRO A 205 -4.17 1.31 33.29
C PRO A 205 -3.22 2.22 34.08
N ASN A 206 -3.78 3.06 34.98
CA ASN A 206 -3.03 3.84 36.00
C ASN A 206 -3.92 4.01 37.22
N PRO A 207 -3.61 3.43 38.39
CA PRO A 207 -2.43 2.60 38.68
C PRO A 207 -2.35 1.31 37.84
N PHE A 208 -1.14 0.76 37.70
CA PHE A 208 -0.88 -0.43 36.87
C PHE A 208 -0.10 -1.53 37.62
N ASN A 209 -0.19 -2.78 37.13
CA ASN A 209 0.50 -3.93 37.70
C ASN A 209 0.67 -5.05 36.63
N PRO A 210 1.86 -5.49 36.27
CA PRO A 210 3.08 -4.71 36.19
C PRO A 210 3.16 -3.95 34.84
N THR A 211 2.16 -4.08 33.95
CA THR A 211 2.16 -3.53 32.60
C THR A 211 1.19 -2.37 32.42
N THR A 212 1.57 -1.42 31.59
CA THR A 212 0.71 -0.30 31.18
C THR A 212 1.02 0.11 29.74
N LYS A 213 0.09 0.81 29.11
CA LYS A 213 0.23 1.33 27.74
C LYS A 213 0.32 2.85 27.77
N ILE A 214 1.32 3.39 27.08
CA ILE A 214 1.54 4.82 26.88
C ILE A 214 1.21 5.12 25.44
N LYS A 215 0.28 6.05 25.20
CA LYS A 215 -0.10 6.50 23.87
C LYS A 215 0.41 7.91 23.62
N TYR A 216 0.95 8.16 22.43
CA TYR A 216 1.37 9.48 21.98
C TYR A 216 1.05 9.70 20.51
N SER A 217 0.99 10.97 20.10
CA SER A 217 0.70 11.40 18.74
C SER A 217 1.78 12.34 18.24
N LEU A 218 2.10 12.23 16.94
CA LEU A 218 3.08 13.08 16.27
C LEU A 218 2.41 13.80 15.10
N GLY A 219 2.45 15.14 15.11
CA GLY A 219 1.92 15.98 14.03
C GLY A 219 2.77 15.99 12.76
N ASN A 220 4.03 15.59 12.85
CA ASN A 220 4.97 15.45 11.73
C ASN A 220 6.01 14.35 12.04
N ARG A 221 6.87 14.03 11.07
CA ARG A 221 8.00 13.11 11.29
C ARG A 221 9.03 13.75 12.21
N SER A 222 9.37 13.06 13.31
CA SER A 222 10.25 13.59 14.36
C SER A 222 11.08 12.49 14.99
N TYR A 223 12.24 12.87 15.52
CA TYR A 223 13.02 11.99 16.38
C TYR A 223 12.38 11.96 17.76
N VAL A 224 11.90 10.80 18.19
CA VAL A 224 11.17 10.60 19.46
C VAL A 224 12.09 10.00 20.49
N GLN A 225 12.11 10.62 21.68
CA GLN A 225 12.68 10.05 22.90
C GLN A 225 11.56 9.91 23.92
N LEU A 226 11.24 8.67 24.32
CA LEU A 226 10.28 8.36 25.39
C LEU A 226 11.03 7.64 26.50
N GLU A 227 11.12 8.25 27.65
CA GLU A 227 11.97 7.80 28.76
C GLU A 227 11.19 7.76 30.06
N ILE A 228 11.54 6.79 30.91
CA ILE A 228 10.97 6.59 32.25
C ILE A 228 11.97 7.08 33.30
N TYR A 229 11.46 7.76 34.34
CA TYR A 229 12.23 8.29 35.43
C TYR A 229 11.61 7.92 36.79
N ASN A 230 12.44 7.77 37.81
CA ASN A 230 11.99 7.72 39.19
C ASN A 230 11.77 9.15 39.77
N LEU A 231 11.30 9.24 40.99
CA LEU A 231 11.05 10.54 41.66
C LEU A 231 12.32 11.37 41.94
N LEU A 232 13.50 10.74 41.93
CA LEU A 232 14.78 11.44 42.05
C LEU A 232 15.26 12.06 40.75
N GLY A 233 14.52 11.82 39.65
CA GLY A 233 14.89 12.27 38.32
C GLY A 233 15.94 11.37 37.62
N GLU A 234 16.22 10.21 38.17
CA GLU A 234 17.12 9.24 37.57
C GLU A 234 16.39 8.48 36.50
N LYS A 235 17.01 8.34 35.33
CA LYS A 235 16.47 7.58 34.20
C LYS A 235 16.45 6.10 34.51
N VAL A 236 15.27 5.49 34.45
CA VAL A 236 15.04 4.06 34.68
C VAL A 236 15.13 3.28 33.37
N GLU A 237 14.49 3.80 32.31
CA GLU A 237 14.43 3.09 31.02
C GLU A 237 14.23 4.07 29.87
N THR A 238 14.65 3.69 28.66
CA THR A 238 14.34 4.37 27.40
C THR A 238 13.44 3.45 26.57
N LEU A 239 12.19 3.85 26.38
CA LEU A 239 11.21 3.05 25.64
C LEU A 239 11.26 3.28 24.12
N VAL A 240 11.59 4.52 23.70
CA VAL A 240 11.73 4.90 22.28
C VAL A 240 12.90 5.85 22.15
N SER A 241 13.72 5.66 21.09
CA SER A 241 14.84 6.53 20.74
C SER A 241 15.13 6.43 19.24
N GLU A 242 14.15 6.84 18.39
CA GLU A 242 14.24 6.72 16.95
C GLU A 242 13.32 7.71 16.21
N TYR A 243 13.44 7.76 14.86
CA TYR A 243 12.55 8.56 14.03
C TYR A 243 11.22 7.83 13.81
N HIS A 244 10.12 8.51 14.17
CA HIS A 244 8.76 8.10 13.85
C HIS A 244 8.13 9.06 12.84
N ASN A 245 7.29 8.53 11.95
CA ASN A 245 6.47 9.34 11.04
C ASN A 245 5.32 10.01 11.79
N ARG A 246 4.59 10.91 11.14
CA ARG A 246 3.32 11.43 11.64
C ARG A 246 2.36 10.28 11.91
N GLY A 247 1.70 10.28 13.06
CA GLY A 247 0.78 9.19 13.43
C GLY A 247 0.54 9.08 14.93
N ASN A 248 -0.29 8.09 15.29
CA ASN A 248 -0.57 7.69 16.66
C ASN A 248 0.24 6.44 17.00
N TYR A 249 0.80 6.41 18.20
CA TYR A 249 1.68 5.34 18.67
C TYR A 249 1.25 4.85 20.03
N GLN A 250 1.44 3.55 20.28
CA GLN A 250 1.21 2.93 21.57
C GLN A 250 2.41 2.06 21.92
N ILE A 251 2.98 2.29 23.10
CA ILE A 251 4.10 1.51 23.64
C ILE A 251 3.64 0.84 24.91
N GLU A 252 3.94 -0.42 25.07
CA GLU A 252 3.74 -1.16 26.29
C GLU A 252 4.98 -1.04 27.19
N PHE A 253 4.78 -0.68 28.44
CA PHE A 253 5.81 -0.64 29.47
C PHE A 253 5.56 -1.73 30.49
N ASN A 254 6.57 -2.59 30.73
CA ASN A 254 6.53 -3.66 31.72
C ASN A 254 7.50 -3.33 32.87
N ALA A 255 6.98 -3.06 34.03
CA ALA A 255 7.71 -2.67 35.22
C ALA A 255 7.90 -3.82 36.22
N GLN A 256 7.97 -5.09 35.76
CA GLN A 256 8.03 -6.25 36.65
C GLN A 256 9.24 -6.25 37.60
N ASP A 257 10.34 -5.60 37.21
CA ASP A 257 11.57 -5.54 38.01
C ASP A 257 11.68 -4.26 38.86
N LEU A 258 10.65 -3.41 38.84
CA LEU A 258 10.66 -2.14 39.53
C LEU A 258 9.83 -2.22 40.84
N PRO A 259 10.21 -1.52 41.92
CA PRO A 259 9.42 -1.43 43.14
C PRO A 259 8.13 -0.64 42.94
N SER A 260 7.09 -0.97 43.71
CA SER A 260 5.86 -0.13 43.78
C SER A 260 6.23 1.30 44.08
N GLY A 261 5.59 2.24 43.35
CA GLY A 261 5.90 3.65 43.53
C GLY A 261 5.39 4.53 42.41
N ILE A 262 5.77 5.80 42.48
CA ILE A 262 5.47 6.80 41.47
C ILE A 262 6.66 6.87 40.48
N TYR A 263 6.36 6.84 39.21
CA TYR A 263 7.28 7.05 38.11
C TYR A 263 6.79 8.17 37.22
N LEU A 264 7.73 8.76 36.47
CA LEU A 264 7.45 9.77 35.46
C LEU A 264 7.82 9.23 34.11
N TYR A 265 7.02 9.48 33.08
CA TYR A 265 7.40 9.24 31.69
C TYR A 265 7.41 10.55 30.94
N SER A 266 8.49 10.78 30.21
CA SER A 266 8.74 12.01 29.46
C SER A 266 8.95 11.70 27.99
N ILE A 267 8.18 12.38 27.12
CA ILE A 267 8.40 12.37 25.69
C ILE A 267 9.07 13.67 25.25
N LYS A 268 10.02 13.53 24.33
CA LYS A 268 10.59 14.64 23.56
C LYS A 268 10.50 14.30 22.08
N ALA A 269 9.92 15.22 21.28
CA ALA A 269 9.85 15.12 19.84
C ALA A 269 9.97 16.52 19.25
N ASP A 270 11.05 16.83 18.55
CA ASP A 270 11.42 18.18 18.11
C ASP A 270 11.37 19.21 19.25
N ASN A 271 10.51 20.22 19.13
CA ASN A 271 10.30 21.26 20.15
C ASN A 271 9.24 20.86 21.19
N PHE A 272 8.56 19.74 21.01
CA PHE A 272 7.56 19.25 21.95
C PHE A 272 8.22 18.47 23.08
N ARG A 273 7.86 18.80 24.32
CA ARG A 273 8.20 18.03 25.52
C ARG A 273 7.02 17.99 26.45
N LYS A 274 6.71 16.80 26.96
CA LYS A 274 5.68 16.62 27.98
C LYS A 274 6.04 15.46 28.89
N THR A 275 5.73 15.63 30.19
CA THR A 275 5.97 14.61 31.22
C THR A 275 4.68 14.34 31.95
N ASN A 276 4.35 13.08 32.17
CA ASN A 276 3.20 12.61 32.93
C ASN A 276 3.66 11.68 34.05
N LYS A 277 2.77 11.53 35.07
CA LYS A 277 2.98 10.64 36.21
C LYS A 277 2.24 9.32 36.02
N MET A 278 2.84 8.22 36.48
CA MET A 278 2.21 6.91 36.59
C MET A 278 2.48 6.27 37.93
N ILE A 279 1.59 5.36 38.37
CA ILE A 279 1.64 4.70 39.67
C ILE A 279 1.70 3.20 39.46
N LEU A 280 2.81 2.58 39.89
CA LEU A 280 2.98 1.13 39.91
C LEU A 280 2.52 0.60 41.27
N LEU A 281 1.61 -0.37 41.24
CA LEU A 281 1.16 -1.11 42.43
C LEU A 281 1.51 -2.59 42.23
N ARG A 282 2.04 -3.18 43.25
CA ARG A 282 2.24 -4.64 43.32
C ARG A 282 1.35 -5.25 44.35
#